data_25982dc3fa86142ef1d0d74b319024e6
#
_entry.id   25982dc3fa86142ef1d0d74b319024e6
#
_cell.length_a   1.000
_cell.length_b   1.000
_cell.length_c   1.000
_cell.angle_alpha   90.00
_cell.angle_beta   90.00
_cell.angle_gamma   90.00
#
_symmetry.space_group_name_H-M   'P 1'
#
loop_
_entity.id
_entity.type
_entity.pdbx_description
1 polymer ?
#
loop_
_entity_poly.entity_id
_entity_poly.type
_entity_poly.pdbx_seq_one_letter_code
_entity_poly.pdbx_strand_id
1 'polypeptide(L)'
;MIPKIIHCIWFGKGEMNDRAKLCMESWKKVMPDYEIKIWTEEDIDTEINDFMEQSYKAKKYAYTADVARLWVLFKYGGIYMDTDVEVYKPLDEFLDNEGFIGFEDTNYLSTAVIGAEENNPVIEYLLDFYSCIDFKEYPVWTDYIKYQETSPCIVSNLMQLLGLQRNNTEQEIKHFKIYPNNYFHTKDEGYTYHSFNGSW
;
A
#
# COMPACT_ATOMS: atom_id res chain seq x y z
N MET A 1 9.91 -15.28 5.54
CA MET A 1 8.43 -15.49 5.61
C MET A 1 7.78 -14.24 6.16
N ILE A 2 6.81 -13.69 5.47
CA ILE A 2 6.08 -12.49 5.84
C ILE A 2 5.26 -12.76 7.12
N PRO A 3 5.36 -11.91 8.17
CA PRO A 3 4.58 -12.09 9.39
C PRO A 3 3.07 -11.95 9.17
N LYS A 4 2.25 -12.69 9.94
CA LYS A 4 0.78 -12.57 9.95
C LYS A 4 0.32 -11.30 10.67
N ILE A 5 0.76 -10.15 10.18
CA ILE A 5 0.41 -8.82 10.69
C ILE A 5 -0.19 -8.02 9.54
N ILE A 6 -1.38 -7.47 9.74
CA ILE A 6 -2.00 -6.53 8.81
C ILE A 6 -1.79 -5.12 9.35
N HIS A 7 -1.16 -4.28 8.56
CA HIS A 7 -0.99 -2.87 8.84
C HIS A 7 -1.99 -2.05 8.04
N CYS A 8 -2.68 -1.14 8.69
CA CYS A 8 -3.44 -0.08 8.01
C CYS A 8 -3.17 1.26 8.69
N ILE A 9 -3.33 2.33 7.94
CA ILE A 9 -3.00 3.68 8.38
C ILE A 9 -4.26 4.53 8.40
N TRP A 10 -4.44 5.30 9.50
CA TRP A 10 -5.55 6.22 9.63
C TRP A 10 -5.07 7.52 10.29
N PHE A 11 -4.73 8.51 9.47
CA PHE A 11 -4.30 9.83 9.92
C PHE A 11 -5.45 10.83 9.95
N GLY A 12 -5.26 11.92 10.73
CA GLY A 12 -6.17 13.07 10.77
C GLY A 12 -7.13 13.09 11.94
N LYS A 13 -6.98 12.17 12.94
CA LYS A 13 -7.75 12.14 14.19
C LYS A 13 -9.29 12.00 14.05
N GLY A 14 -9.76 11.74 12.83
CA GLY A 14 -11.19 11.51 12.58
C GLY A 14 -11.59 10.08 12.87
N GLU A 15 -12.89 9.84 13.12
CA GLU A 15 -13.42 8.49 13.19
C GLU A 15 -13.34 7.79 11.83
N MET A 16 -13.03 6.50 11.84
CA MET A 16 -13.13 5.68 10.64
C MET A 16 -14.55 5.65 10.12
N ASN A 17 -14.69 5.82 8.81
CA ASN A 17 -15.99 5.74 8.16
C ASN A 17 -16.52 4.28 8.15
N ASP A 18 -17.82 4.13 7.86
CA ASP A 18 -18.49 2.82 7.91
C ASP A 18 -17.89 1.82 6.90
N ARG A 19 -17.40 2.30 5.77
CA ARG A 19 -16.75 1.44 4.76
C ARG A 19 -15.46 0.84 5.29
N ALA A 20 -14.60 1.64 5.92
CA ALA A 20 -13.37 1.15 6.55
C ALA A 20 -13.68 0.10 7.62
N LYS A 21 -14.68 0.37 8.47
CA LYS A 21 -15.12 -0.59 9.51
C LYS A 21 -15.58 -1.91 8.90
N LEU A 22 -16.39 -1.89 7.84
CA LEU A 22 -16.86 -3.09 7.13
C LEU A 22 -15.70 -3.88 6.50
N CYS A 23 -14.73 -3.19 5.87
CA CYS A 23 -13.56 -3.86 5.32
C CYS A 23 -12.74 -4.55 6.42
N MET A 24 -12.49 -3.89 7.54
CA MET A 24 -11.78 -4.48 8.67
C MET A 24 -12.53 -5.66 9.31
N GLU A 25 -13.86 -5.67 9.29
CA GLU A 25 -14.66 -6.84 9.70
C GLU A 25 -14.41 -8.03 8.78
N SER A 26 -14.26 -7.82 7.45
CA SER A 26 -13.90 -8.88 6.52
C SER A 26 -12.53 -9.48 6.83
N TRP A 27 -11.53 -8.64 7.20
CA TRP A 27 -10.20 -9.10 7.58
C TRP A 27 -10.24 -10.03 8.80
N LYS A 28 -10.93 -9.59 9.86
CA LYS A 28 -11.10 -10.39 11.09
C LYS A 28 -11.82 -11.71 10.83
N LYS A 29 -12.80 -11.71 9.94
CA LYS A 29 -13.60 -12.88 9.60
C LYS A 29 -12.81 -13.89 8.80
N VAL A 30 -12.04 -13.45 7.80
CA VAL A 30 -11.36 -14.30 6.82
C VAL A 30 -9.97 -14.71 7.32
N MET A 31 -9.30 -13.84 8.08
CA MET A 31 -7.95 -14.02 8.60
C MET A 31 -7.91 -13.83 10.14
N PRO A 32 -8.62 -14.68 10.92
CA PRO A 32 -8.78 -14.48 12.37
C PRO A 32 -7.49 -14.67 13.18
N ASP A 33 -6.46 -15.26 12.59
CA ASP A 33 -5.15 -15.50 13.19
C ASP A 33 -4.10 -14.43 12.82
N TYR A 34 -4.51 -13.39 12.09
CA TYR A 34 -3.66 -12.24 11.79
C TYR A 34 -3.83 -11.15 12.86
N GLU A 35 -2.72 -10.58 13.29
CA GLU A 35 -2.72 -9.36 14.10
C GLU A 35 -3.08 -8.16 13.21
N ILE A 36 -4.04 -7.32 13.60
CA ILE A 36 -4.39 -6.09 12.87
C ILE A 36 -3.86 -4.89 13.67
N LYS A 37 -2.97 -4.13 13.05
CA LYS A 37 -2.40 -2.88 13.58
C LYS A 37 -2.92 -1.68 12.81
N ILE A 38 -3.63 -0.81 13.51
CA ILE A 38 -4.06 0.49 13.00
C ILE A 38 -3.01 1.51 13.46
N TRP A 39 -2.40 2.19 12.52
CA TRP A 39 -1.37 3.19 12.77
C TRP A 39 -1.95 4.58 12.61
N THR A 40 -1.68 5.42 13.59
CA THR A 40 -2.10 6.82 13.62
C THR A 40 -0.87 7.73 13.77
N GLU A 41 -1.07 9.04 13.77
CA GLU A 41 -0.05 10.02 14.10
C GLU A 41 0.45 9.96 15.56
N GLU A 42 -0.16 9.14 16.41
CA GLU A 42 0.31 8.89 17.77
C GLU A 42 1.34 7.74 17.81
N ASP A 43 1.32 6.87 16.77
CA ASP A 43 2.15 5.68 16.67
C ASP A 43 3.33 5.86 15.74
N ILE A 44 3.22 6.72 14.72
CA ILE A 44 4.24 6.99 13.71
C ILE A 44 4.63 8.45 13.75
N ASP A 45 5.93 8.70 13.86
CA ASP A 45 6.49 10.04 13.67
C ASP A 45 6.23 10.51 12.23
N THR A 46 5.45 11.58 12.08
CA THR A 46 5.13 12.15 10.76
C THR A 46 6.28 12.95 10.16
N GLU A 47 7.42 13.07 10.85
CA GLU A 47 8.63 13.75 10.40
C GLU A 47 9.72 12.76 9.94
N ILE A 48 9.35 11.53 9.51
CA ILE A 48 10.29 10.51 8.99
C ILE A 48 11.11 11.07 7.81
N ASN A 49 10.47 11.83 6.93
CA ASN A 49 11.10 12.58 5.84
C ASN A 49 10.29 13.82 5.47
N ASP A 50 10.88 14.72 4.68
CA ASP A 50 10.28 15.99 4.30
C ASP A 50 8.95 15.81 3.55
N PHE A 51 8.84 14.81 2.69
CA PHE A 51 7.60 14.51 1.97
C PHE A 51 6.44 14.18 2.93
N MET A 52 6.71 13.33 3.91
CA MET A 52 5.69 12.92 4.89
C MET A 52 5.28 14.10 5.78
N GLU A 53 6.24 14.86 6.27
CA GLU A 53 5.99 16.04 7.10
C GLU A 53 5.16 17.10 6.36
N GLN A 54 5.54 17.43 5.12
CA GLN A 54 4.88 18.44 4.29
C GLN A 54 3.45 18.00 3.93
N SER A 55 3.25 16.74 3.52
CA SER A 55 1.94 16.19 3.19
C SER A 55 1.01 16.14 4.41
N TYR A 56 1.55 15.79 5.59
CA TYR A 56 0.78 15.78 6.84
C TYR A 56 0.36 17.20 7.25
N LYS A 57 1.27 18.18 7.20
CA LYS A 57 0.97 19.59 7.47
C LYS A 57 -0.07 20.17 6.51
N ALA A 58 -0.04 19.75 5.25
CA ALA A 58 -1.05 20.08 4.24
C ALA A 58 -2.38 19.32 4.41
N LYS A 59 -2.49 18.41 5.39
CA LYS A 59 -3.65 17.52 5.62
C LYS A 59 -3.98 16.63 4.43
N LYS A 60 -2.97 16.26 3.65
CA LYS A 60 -3.06 15.34 2.52
C LYS A 60 -2.68 13.91 2.99
N TYR A 61 -3.51 13.35 3.86
CA TYR A 61 -3.21 12.14 4.60
C TYR A 61 -2.98 10.90 3.73
N ALA A 62 -3.53 10.85 2.51
CA ALA A 62 -3.22 9.79 1.57
C ALA A 62 -1.74 9.76 1.20
N TYR A 63 -1.16 10.93 0.87
CA TYR A 63 0.27 11.03 0.56
C TYR A 63 1.14 10.77 1.78
N THR A 64 0.69 11.18 2.95
CA THR A 64 1.36 10.83 4.22
C THR A 64 1.37 9.31 4.43
N ALA A 65 0.25 8.64 4.14
CA ALA A 65 0.13 7.19 4.23
C ALA A 65 0.99 6.45 3.18
N ASP A 66 1.31 7.08 2.04
CA ASP A 66 2.20 6.48 1.03
C ASP A 66 3.61 6.22 1.56
N VAL A 67 4.12 7.11 2.41
CA VAL A 67 5.40 6.91 3.10
C VAL A 67 5.24 5.94 4.27
N ALA A 68 4.22 6.15 5.09
CA ALA A 68 4.01 5.37 6.30
C ALA A 68 3.81 3.87 6.01
N ARG A 69 3.09 3.49 4.91
CA ARG A 69 2.91 2.09 4.50
C ARG A 69 4.24 1.38 4.20
N LEU A 70 5.16 2.07 3.54
CA LEU A 70 6.47 1.52 3.24
C LEU A 70 7.33 1.44 4.51
N TRP A 71 7.26 2.44 5.38
CA TRP A 71 8.00 2.46 6.63
C TRP A 71 7.57 1.33 7.58
N VAL A 72 6.26 1.08 7.75
CA VAL A 72 5.80 -0.01 8.61
C VAL A 72 6.18 -1.37 8.04
N LEU A 73 6.11 -1.57 6.72
CA LEU A 73 6.53 -2.80 6.06
C LEU A 73 8.03 -3.02 6.20
N PHE A 74 8.86 -1.99 6.00
CA PHE A 74 10.30 -2.09 6.18
C PHE A 74 10.68 -2.47 7.61
N LYS A 75 10.03 -1.82 8.59
CA LYS A 75 10.38 -1.96 10.00
C LYS A 75 9.85 -3.23 10.67
N TYR A 76 8.72 -3.74 10.25
CA TYR A 76 8.02 -4.84 10.94
C TYR A 76 7.70 -6.03 10.02
N GLY A 77 7.86 -5.89 8.72
CA GLY A 77 7.29 -6.85 7.77
C GLY A 77 5.77 -6.89 7.86
N GLY A 78 5.13 -7.87 7.24
CA GLY A 78 3.69 -8.06 7.27
C GLY A 78 3.01 -7.63 5.97
N ILE A 79 1.71 -7.39 6.04
CA ILE A 79 0.88 -6.99 4.90
C ILE A 79 0.27 -5.63 5.20
N TYR A 80 0.55 -4.64 4.38
CA TYR A 80 -0.19 -3.38 4.37
C TYR A 80 -1.47 -3.54 3.58
N MET A 81 -2.57 -3.01 4.09
CA MET A 81 -3.83 -2.88 3.37
C MET A 81 -4.45 -1.50 3.56
N ASP A 82 -4.92 -0.90 2.47
CA ASP A 82 -5.76 0.31 2.54
C ASP A 82 -7.07 -0.01 3.27
N THR A 83 -7.60 0.95 4.01
CA THR A 83 -8.78 0.75 4.88
C THR A 83 -10.07 0.46 4.12
N ASP A 84 -10.09 0.63 2.80
CA ASP A 84 -11.19 0.33 1.90
C ASP A 84 -10.96 -0.93 1.03
N VAL A 85 -10.04 -1.78 1.44
CA VAL A 85 -9.81 -3.12 0.88
C VAL A 85 -10.66 -4.15 1.61
N GLU A 86 -11.53 -4.85 0.88
CA GLU A 86 -12.33 -5.98 1.38
C GLU A 86 -11.62 -7.30 1.08
N VAL A 87 -11.62 -8.24 2.02
CA VAL A 87 -10.93 -9.53 1.90
C VAL A 87 -11.95 -10.66 1.73
N TYR A 88 -11.71 -11.53 0.75
CA TYR A 88 -12.56 -12.69 0.43
C TYR A 88 -11.89 -14.04 0.71
N LYS A 89 -10.55 -14.11 0.60
CA LYS A 89 -9.76 -15.33 0.85
C LYS A 89 -8.56 -15.02 1.72
N PRO A 90 -8.09 -15.98 2.56
CA PRO A 90 -6.87 -15.80 3.35
C PRO A 90 -5.66 -15.52 2.45
N LEU A 91 -4.73 -14.70 2.95
CA LEU A 91 -3.50 -14.33 2.23
C LEU A 91 -2.30 -15.23 2.57
N ASP A 92 -2.56 -16.39 3.20
CA ASP A 92 -1.51 -17.29 3.69
C ASP A 92 -0.56 -17.78 2.59
N GLU A 93 -1.04 -18.02 1.38
CA GLU A 93 -0.22 -18.51 0.26
C GLU A 93 0.83 -17.51 -0.23
N PHE A 94 0.68 -16.23 0.14
CA PHE A 94 1.64 -15.18 -0.23
C PHE A 94 2.73 -14.98 0.81
N LEU A 95 2.61 -15.57 2.00
CA LEU A 95 3.53 -15.34 3.13
C LEU A 95 4.91 -15.95 2.93
N ASP A 96 5.05 -16.94 2.05
CA ASP A 96 6.35 -17.56 1.74
C ASP A 96 7.21 -16.72 0.78
N ASN A 97 6.65 -15.67 0.18
CA ASN A 97 7.42 -14.71 -0.61
C ASN A 97 8.29 -13.82 0.30
N GLU A 98 9.38 -13.27 -0.22
CA GLU A 98 10.12 -12.19 0.45
C GLU A 98 9.36 -10.86 0.40
N GLY A 99 8.56 -10.66 -0.65
CA GLY A 99 7.61 -9.57 -0.78
C GLY A 99 6.65 -9.79 -1.95
N PHE A 100 5.50 -9.12 -1.93
CA PHE A 100 4.53 -9.19 -3.01
C PHE A 100 3.71 -7.91 -3.17
N ILE A 101 3.24 -7.71 -4.40
CA ILE A 101 2.33 -6.64 -4.81
C ILE A 101 1.52 -7.12 -6.02
N GLY A 102 0.37 -6.52 -6.28
CA GLY A 102 -0.42 -6.82 -7.47
C GLY A 102 -0.53 -5.64 -8.42
N PHE A 103 -0.86 -5.92 -9.68
CA PHE A 103 -1.30 -4.89 -10.60
C PHE A 103 -2.67 -4.33 -10.18
N GLU A 104 -2.85 -3.03 -10.33
CA GLU A 104 -4.17 -2.37 -10.25
C GLU A 104 -4.89 -2.50 -11.59
N ASP A 105 -4.16 -2.25 -12.67
CA ASP A 105 -4.61 -2.38 -14.05
C ASP A 105 -3.46 -2.93 -14.93
N THR A 106 -3.56 -2.77 -16.25
CA THR A 106 -2.54 -3.25 -17.18
C THR A 106 -1.19 -2.52 -17.01
N ASN A 107 -1.17 -1.30 -16.48
CA ASN A 107 -0.01 -0.42 -16.50
C ASN A 107 0.58 -0.11 -15.12
N TYR A 108 -0.25 -0.17 -14.08
CA TYR A 108 0.14 0.28 -12.75
C TYR A 108 0.01 -0.82 -11.70
N LEU A 109 0.97 -0.83 -10.77
CA LEU A 109 0.90 -1.64 -9.56
C LEU A 109 -0.02 -0.95 -8.56
N SER A 110 -0.78 -1.75 -7.81
CA SER A 110 -1.60 -1.24 -6.73
C SER A 110 -0.79 -1.14 -5.44
N THR A 111 -0.89 -0.02 -4.77
CA THR A 111 -0.29 0.15 -3.44
C THR A 111 -1.30 -0.12 -2.30
N ALA A 112 -2.50 -0.57 -2.65
CA ALA A 112 -3.55 -0.87 -1.66
C ALA A 112 -3.32 -2.17 -0.90
N VAL A 113 -2.57 -3.14 -1.48
CA VAL A 113 -2.16 -4.39 -0.83
C VAL A 113 -0.70 -4.66 -1.17
N ILE A 114 0.16 -4.65 -0.16
CA ILE A 114 1.60 -4.92 -0.29
C ILE A 114 2.03 -5.81 0.87
N GLY A 115 2.70 -6.91 0.59
CA GLY A 115 3.32 -7.75 1.61
C GLY A 115 4.84 -7.72 1.51
N ALA A 116 5.54 -7.75 2.66
CA ALA A 116 7.00 -7.85 2.68
C ALA A 116 7.52 -8.46 3.98
N GLU A 117 8.70 -9.08 3.91
CA GLU A 117 9.49 -9.39 5.09
C GLU A 117 10.07 -8.10 5.68
N GLU A 118 10.40 -8.11 6.97
CA GLU A 118 11.12 -7.04 7.64
C GLU A 118 12.47 -6.78 6.93
N ASN A 119 12.86 -5.50 6.80
CA ASN A 119 14.08 -5.06 6.10
C ASN A 119 14.14 -5.49 4.62
N ASN A 120 13.01 -5.64 3.95
CA ASN A 120 12.96 -5.99 2.53
C ASN A 120 13.63 -4.90 1.67
N PRO A 121 14.62 -5.25 0.82
CA PRO A 121 15.40 -4.25 0.06
C PRO A 121 14.60 -3.53 -1.03
N VAL A 122 13.51 -4.12 -1.52
CA VAL A 122 12.62 -3.44 -2.48
C VAL A 122 11.79 -2.39 -1.76
N ILE A 123 11.29 -2.70 -0.56
CA ILE A 123 10.57 -1.72 0.28
C ILE A 123 11.49 -0.58 0.70
N GLU A 124 12.74 -0.87 1.09
CA GLU A 124 13.77 0.14 1.39
C GLU A 124 13.99 1.08 0.20
N TYR A 125 14.20 0.52 -1.00
CA TYR A 125 14.39 1.30 -2.22
C TYR A 125 13.21 2.23 -2.53
N LEU A 126 11.97 1.75 -2.33
CA LEU A 126 10.77 2.56 -2.53
C LEU A 126 10.66 3.68 -1.46
N LEU A 127 11.00 3.38 -0.22
CA LEU A 127 10.98 4.33 0.89
C LEU A 127 12.05 5.41 0.73
N ASP A 128 13.26 5.04 0.30
CA ASP A 128 14.37 5.96 0.06
C ASP A 128 14.03 6.99 -1.01
N PHE A 129 13.25 6.61 -2.04
CA PHE A 129 12.81 7.55 -3.05
C PHE A 129 12.01 8.71 -2.45
N TYR A 130 11.08 8.42 -1.49
CA TYR A 130 10.31 9.47 -0.83
C TYR A 130 11.17 10.39 0.06
N SER A 131 12.36 9.96 0.45
CA SER A 131 13.34 10.80 1.17
C SER A 131 14.12 11.73 0.24
N CYS A 132 14.02 11.53 -1.09
CA CYS A 132 14.70 12.33 -2.10
C CYS A 132 13.80 13.36 -2.80
N ILE A 133 12.51 13.40 -2.46
CA ILE A 133 11.53 14.29 -3.09
C ILE A 133 10.76 15.10 -2.04
N ASP A 134 10.32 16.29 -2.44
CA ASP A 134 9.40 17.12 -1.67
C ASP A 134 7.94 16.83 -2.07
N PHE A 135 7.04 16.91 -1.10
CA PHE A 135 5.62 16.94 -1.39
C PHE A 135 5.25 18.26 -2.08
N LYS A 136 4.55 18.16 -3.21
CA LYS A 136 4.02 19.32 -3.94
C LYS A 136 2.51 19.25 -4.00
N GLU A 137 1.86 20.26 -3.46
CA GLU A 137 0.42 20.41 -3.63
C GLU A 137 0.15 21.11 -4.98
N TYR A 138 -0.49 20.39 -5.90
CA TYR A 138 -0.91 20.98 -7.17
C TYR A 138 -2.30 21.58 -7.03
N PRO A 139 -2.48 22.86 -7.39
CA PRO A 139 -3.76 23.57 -7.18
C PRO A 139 -4.88 23.10 -8.11
N VAL A 140 -4.55 22.38 -9.19
CA VAL A 140 -5.52 21.85 -10.16
C VAL A 140 -5.14 20.44 -10.55
N TRP A 141 -5.99 19.49 -10.21
CA TRP A 141 -5.88 18.11 -10.67
C TRP A 141 -6.27 18.05 -12.15
N THR A 142 -5.30 17.91 -13.03
CA THR A 142 -5.54 17.40 -14.38
C THR A 142 -5.36 15.90 -14.37
N ASP A 143 -6.08 15.17 -15.22
CA ASP A 143 -5.94 13.69 -15.28
C ASP A 143 -4.48 13.26 -15.49
N TYR A 144 -3.70 14.04 -16.21
CA TYR A 144 -2.29 13.81 -16.45
C TYR A 144 -1.43 13.92 -15.16
N ILE A 145 -1.65 14.95 -14.34
CA ILE A 145 -0.89 15.16 -13.08
C ILE A 145 -1.30 14.13 -12.04
N LYS A 146 -2.61 13.82 -11.96
CA LYS A 146 -3.16 12.82 -11.03
C LYS A 146 -2.45 11.47 -11.14
N TYR A 147 -2.17 11.01 -12.36
CA TYR A 147 -1.50 9.72 -12.58
C TYR A 147 0.01 9.77 -12.37
N GLN A 148 0.67 10.90 -12.57
CA GLN A 148 2.12 10.99 -12.43
C GLN A 148 2.64 11.04 -10.99
N GLU A 149 1.80 11.38 -10.03
CA GLU A 149 2.21 11.62 -8.63
C GLU A 149 1.51 10.75 -7.61
N THR A 150 0.63 9.87 -8.04
CA THR A 150 0.03 8.86 -7.14
C THR A 150 1.04 7.78 -6.81
N SER A 151 0.92 7.20 -5.63
CA SER A 151 1.75 6.09 -5.19
C SER A 151 1.80 4.93 -6.20
N PRO A 152 0.67 4.48 -6.82
CA PRO A 152 0.71 3.49 -7.89
C PRO A 152 1.63 3.86 -9.05
N CYS A 153 1.63 5.12 -9.49
CA CYS A 153 2.49 5.58 -10.57
C CYS A 153 3.96 5.61 -10.15
N ILE A 154 4.27 6.18 -8.98
CA ILE A 154 5.63 6.26 -8.43
C ILE A 154 6.20 4.84 -8.28
N VAL A 155 5.49 3.96 -7.59
CA VAL A 155 5.94 2.57 -7.36
C VAL A 155 6.12 1.84 -8.68
N SER A 156 5.20 1.97 -9.63
CA SER A 156 5.34 1.31 -10.95
C SER A 156 6.52 1.82 -11.74
N ASN A 157 6.82 3.13 -11.69
CA ASN A 157 7.99 3.72 -12.34
C ASN A 157 9.29 3.18 -11.72
N LEU A 158 9.38 3.15 -10.40
CA LEU A 158 10.56 2.65 -9.69
C LEU A 158 10.76 1.14 -9.92
N MET A 159 9.70 0.35 -9.86
CA MET A 159 9.75 -1.07 -10.15
C MET A 159 10.13 -1.35 -11.61
N GLN A 160 9.75 -0.47 -12.56
CA GLN A 160 10.17 -0.58 -13.96
C GLN A 160 11.69 -0.39 -14.11
N LEU A 161 12.32 0.47 -13.31
CA LEU A 161 13.78 0.59 -13.28
C LEU A 161 14.45 -0.68 -12.75
N LEU A 162 13.75 -1.47 -11.95
CA LEU A 162 14.21 -2.78 -11.46
C LEU A 162 13.88 -3.94 -12.41
N GLY A 163 13.12 -3.69 -13.50
CA GLY A 163 12.82 -4.68 -14.53
C GLY A 163 11.35 -5.04 -14.73
N LEU A 164 10.41 -4.37 -14.02
CA LEU A 164 8.96 -4.60 -14.18
C LEU A 164 8.54 -4.42 -15.63
N GLN A 165 7.82 -5.41 -16.17
CA GLN A 165 7.10 -5.31 -17.44
C GLN A 165 5.63 -4.94 -17.13
N ARG A 166 5.14 -3.83 -17.66
CA ARG A 166 3.76 -3.36 -17.46
C ARG A 166 2.81 -4.10 -18.41
N ASN A 167 2.43 -5.31 -18.04
CA ASN A 167 1.65 -6.20 -18.89
C ASN A 167 0.61 -7.04 -18.13
N ASN A 168 0.40 -6.72 -16.83
CA ASN A 168 -0.54 -7.42 -15.96
C ASN A 168 -0.35 -8.95 -15.93
N THR A 169 0.90 -9.41 -15.93
CA THR A 169 1.24 -10.83 -15.79
C THR A 169 2.05 -11.08 -14.51
N GLU A 170 2.05 -12.33 -14.04
CA GLU A 170 2.88 -12.73 -12.92
C GLU A 170 4.37 -12.57 -13.27
N GLN A 171 5.12 -11.95 -12.36
CA GLN A 171 6.54 -11.66 -12.51
C GLN A 171 7.25 -11.78 -11.15
N GLU A 172 8.58 -11.86 -11.20
CA GLU A 172 9.42 -11.78 -10.02
C GLU A 172 10.57 -10.81 -10.27
N ILE A 173 10.77 -9.85 -9.37
CA ILE A 173 11.80 -8.83 -9.46
C ILE A 173 12.52 -8.75 -8.12
N LYS A 174 13.81 -9.12 -8.09
CA LYS A 174 14.62 -9.09 -6.85
C LYS A 174 13.93 -9.84 -5.69
N HIS A 175 13.37 -11.02 -5.96
CA HIS A 175 12.62 -11.86 -5.03
C HIS A 175 11.29 -11.24 -4.54
N PHE A 176 10.86 -10.16 -5.18
CA PHE A 176 9.55 -9.55 -4.97
C PHE A 176 8.57 -10.04 -6.03
N LYS A 177 7.50 -10.70 -5.62
CA LYS A 177 6.48 -11.26 -6.51
C LYS A 177 5.48 -10.21 -6.94
N ILE A 178 5.18 -10.17 -8.23
CA ILE A 178 4.18 -9.29 -8.82
C ILE A 178 3.05 -10.16 -9.36
N TYR A 179 1.84 -9.92 -8.90
CA TYR A 179 0.66 -10.69 -9.30
C TYR A 179 -0.24 -9.90 -10.26
N PRO A 180 -0.93 -10.57 -11.19
CA PRO A 180 -1.97 -9.95 -12.01
C PRO A 180 -3.09 -9.33 -11.16
N ASN A 181 -3.80 -8.35 -11.70
CA ASN A 181 -4.84 -7.60 -11.00
C ASN A 181 -6.03 -8.45 -10.52
N ASN A 182 -6.28 -9.60 -11.14
CA ASN A 182 -7.32 -10.53 -10.71
C ASN A 182 -7.05 -11.18 -9.33
N TYR A 183 -5.84 -11.05 -8.77
CA TYR A 183 -5.55 -11.50 -7.41
C TYR A 183 -6.11 -10.56 -6.36
N PHE A 184 -5.88 -9.25 -6.49
CA PHE A 184 -6.15 -8.29 -5.40
C PHE A 184 -7.19 -7.20 -5.75
N HIS A 185 -7.71 -7.19 -6.99
CA HIS A 185 -8.65 -6.17 -7.45
C HIS A 185 -9.96 -6.71 -8.02
N THR A 186 -10.25 -8.00 -7.84
CA THR A 186 -11.43 -8.63 -8.41
C THR A 186 -12.37 -9.10 -7.31
N LYS A 187 -13.65 -8.64 -7.37
CA LYS A 187 -14.70 -9.13 -6.48
C LYS A 187 -14.91 -10.62 -6.69
N ASP A 188 -15.11 -11.34 -5.59
CA ASP A 188 -15.55 -12.73 -5.51
C ASP A 188 -14.56 -13.79 -6.05
N GLU A 189 -13.78 -13.47 -7.07
CA GLU A 189 -12.80 -14.40 -7.67
C GLU A 189 -11.40 -14.22 -7.08
N GLY A 190 -11.01 -12.99 -6.75
CA GLY A 190 -9.72 -12.64 -6.15
C GLY A 190 -9.64 -12.92 -4.65
N TYR A 191 -8.54 -12.48 -4.06
CA TYR A 191 -8.30 -12.53 -2.61
C TYR A 191 -8.84 -11.30 -1.92
N THR A 192 -8.70 -10.16 -2.59
CA THR A 192 -9.15 -8.86 -2.09
C THR A 192 -9.81 -8.03 -3.20
N TYR A 193 -10.54 -6.99 -2.77
CA TYR A 193 -11.10 -5.98 -3.65
C TYR A 193 -10.92 -4.59 -3.05
N HIS A 194 -10.27 -3.70 -3.79
CA HIS A 194 -10.13 -2.30 -3.44
C HIS A 194 -11.31 -1.49 -3.99
N SER A 195 -12.05 -0.79 -3.12
CA SER A 195 -13.29 -0.12 -3.52
C SER A 195 -13.11 1.31 -4.04
N PHE A 196 -11.88 1.84 -4.02
CA PHE A 196 -11.55 3.20 -4.48
C PHE A 196 -12.45 4.28 -3.89
N ASN A 197 -12.73 4.20 -2.60
CA ASN A 197 -13.71 5.07 -1.94
C ASN A 197 -13.26 6.53 -1.79
N GLY A 198 -11.98 6.84 -2.09
CA GLY A 198 -11.46 8.21 -2.09
C GLY A 198 -11.72 8.96 -0.78
N SER A 199 -11.41 8.35 0.36
CA SER A 199 -11.70 8.91 1.70
C SER A 199 -10.66 9.93 2.18
N TRP A 200 -10.02 10.65 1.26
CA TRP A 200 -9.06 11.71 1.54
C TRP A 200 -9.56 13.09 1.14
#